data_114267698d7e42e12d019bbe8a46c6dd
#
_entry.id   114267698d7e42e12d019bbe8a46c6dd
#
_cell.length_a   1.000
_cell.length_b   1.000
_cell.length_c   1.000
_cell.angle_alpha   90.00
_cell.angle_beta   90.00
_cell.angle_gamma   90.00
#
_symmetry.space_group_name_H-M   'P 1'
#
loop_
_entity.id
_entity.type
_entity.pdbx_description
1 polymer ?
#
loop_
_entity_poly.entity_id
_entity_poly.type
_entity_poly.pdbx_seq_one_letter_code
_entity_poly.pdbx_strand_id
1 'polypeptide(L)'
;LAPGFEIEEIGGGTREVLLSEALARMEEKRDLGNVFGLYHPGEDRCFLLVGKAGIMREAGFGEMPAPLRELDVVVLSELIIGKYLGLDLDRYEDDNLVDYFSDPDDALDRAVKESGEPGRTSIVFLMNNTEVDQVKKVSDAELVMPHKSTYFYPKILTGLVMNPMVEGEKVDLRTLRT
;
A
#
# COMPACT_ATOMS: atom_id res chain seq x y z
N LEU A 1 7.74 15.61 -0.19
CA LEU A 1 6.58 15.11 0.62
C LEU A 1 5.92 16.22 1.43
N ALA A 2 6.67 17.18 1.97
CA ALA A 2 6.17 18.20 2.90
C ALA A 2 4.90 18.98 2.47
N PRO A 3 4.68 19.35 1.20
CA PRO A 3 3.48 20.13 0.87
C PRO A 3 2.17 19.39 1.13
N GLY A 4 2.18 18.06 0.98
CA GLY A 4 0.98 17.23 1.04
C GLY A 4 0.79 16.43 2.32
N PHE A 5 1.82 16.33 3.18
CA PHE A 5 1.80 15.56 4.41
C PHE A 5 2.21 16.39 5.61
N GLU A 6 1.64 16.08 6.75
CA GLU A 6 2.23 16.40 8.03
C GLU A 6 3.26 15.31 8.33
N ILE A 7 4.49 15.73 8.66
CA ILE A 7 5.62 14.81 8.88
C ILE A 7 6.05 14.93 10.32
N GLU A 8 6.03 13.81 11.02
CA GLU A 8 6.46 13.68 12.41
C GLU A 8 7.62 12.68 12.49
N GLU A 9 8.76 13.10 13.05
CA GLU A 9 9.86 12.18 13.27
C GLU A 9 9.58 11.31 14.50
N ILE A 10 9.74 9.99 14.33
CA ILE A 10 9.64 9.02 15.41
C ILE A 10 11.05 8.88 15.97
N GLY A 11 11.27 9.39 17.19
CA GLY A 11 12.59 9.51 17.75
C GLY A 11 12.96 8.38 18.70
N GLY A 12 14.23 7.98 18.64
CA GLY A 12 14.97 7.32 19.71
C GLY A 12 14.68 5.83 19.95
N GLY A 13 15.63 4.97 19.65
CA GLY A 13 15.56 3.56 20.00
C GLY A 13 16.27 2.68 18.99
N THR A 14 16.16 1.37 19.17
CA THR A 14 16.58 0.40 18.17
C THR A 14 15.58 0.38 17.01
N ARG A 15 15.96 -0.21 15.91
CA ARG A 15 15.10 -0.37 14.72
C ARG A 15 13.76 -1.02 15.06
N GLU A 16 13.77 -2.04 15.89
CA GLU A 16 12.56 -2.76 16.34
C GLU A 16 11.63 -1.82 17.13
N VAL A 17 12.20 -0.94 17.96
CA VAL A 17 11.44 0.07 18.70
C VAL A 17 10.83 1.09 17.76
N LEU A 18 11.61 1.60 16.79
CA LEU A 18 11.12 2.56 15.79
C LEU A 18 9.99 1.96 14.95
N LEU A 19 10.13 0.70 14.52
CA LEU A 19 9.09 -0.01 13.77
C LEU A 19 7.81 -0.18 14.59
N SER A 20 7.94 -0.68 15.82
CA SER A 20 6.81 -0.89 16.73
C SER A 20 6.06 0.42 17.01
N GLU A 21 6.79 1.49 17.25
CA GLU A 21 6.23 2.84 17.49
C GLU A 21 5.55 3.38 16.23
N ALA A 22 6.15 3.20 15.05
CA ALA A 22 5.56 3.61 13.78
C ALA A 22 4.22 2.92 13.54
N LEU A 23 4.17 1.59 13.68
CA LEU A 23 2.95 0.80 13.51
C LEU A 23 1.86 1.21 14.51
N ALA A 24 2.22 1.42 15.78
CA ALA A 24 1.28 1.86 16.81
C ALA A 24 0.68 3.23 16.48
N ARG A 25 1.51 4.21 16.07
CA ARG A 25 1.04 5.55 15.70
C ARG A 25 0.23 5.56 14.40
N MET A 26 0.58 4.72 13.44
CA MET A 26 -0.21 4.53 12.22
C MET A 26 -1.61 4.03 12.55
N GLU A 27 -1.73 3.03 13.43
CA GLU A 27 -3.03 2.50 13.87
C GLU A 27 -3.82 3.57 14.66
N GLU A 28 -3.20 4.30 15.56
CA GLU A 28 -3.85 5.38 16.34
C GLU A 28 -4.40 6.49 15.41
N LYS A 29 -3.68 6.82 14.35
CA LYS A 29 -4.05 7.91 13.43
C LYS A 29 -4.80 7.44 12.18
N ARG A 30 -5.15 6.16 12.10
CA ARG A 30 -5.83 5.55 10.94
C ARG A 30 -7.05 6.34 10.45
N ASP A 31 -7.86 6.83 11.39
CA ASP A 31 -9.10 7.56 11.09
C ASP A 31 -8.87 8.98 10.55
N LEU A 32 -7.64 9.48 10.59
CA LEU A 32 -7.31 10.79 10.02
C LEU A 32 -7.17 10.79 8.49
N GLY A 33 -7.14 9.62 7.87
CA GLY A 33 -6.98 9.45 6.42
C GLY A 33 -5.76 8.60 6.06
N ASN A 34 -5.05 9.00 5.00
CA ASN A 34 -3.89 8.23 4.53
C ASN A 34 -2.69 8.46 5.46
N VAL A 35 -2.26 7.40 6.14
CA VAL A 35 -1.15 7.43 7.10
C VAL A 35 -0.11 6.39 6.72
N PHE A 36 1.16 6.82 6.67
CA PHE A 36 2.29 5.97 6.31
C PHE A 36 3.41 6.10 7.32
N GLY A 37 4.10 5.00 7.56
CA GLY A 37 5.44 5.03 8.13
C GLY A 37 6.48 5.14 7.02
N LEU A 38 7.56 5.87 7.25
CA LEU A 38 8.71 5.93 6.37
C LEU A 38 9.97 5.67 7.19
N TYR A 39 10.71 4.63 6.84
CA TYR A 39 12.00 4.33 7.45
C TYR A 39 13.13 4.52 6.43
N HIS A 40 14.18 5.25 6.84
CA HIS A 40 15.38 5.52 6.05
C HIS A 40 16.58 4.80 6.68
N PRO A 41 17.00 3.65 6.13
CA PRO A 41 18.06 2.82 6.73
C PRO A 41 19.42 3.52 6.82
N GLY A 42 19.75 4.35 5.82
CA GLY A 42 21.05 5.04 5.78
C GLY A 42 21.24 6.09 6.87
N GLU A 43 20.16 6.60 7.47
CA GLU A 43 20.17 7.57 8.56
C GLU A 43 19.62 6.96 9.87
N ASP A 44 19.12 5.72 9.82
CA ASP A 44 18.44 5.04 10.93
C ASP A 44 17.32 5.90 11.54
N ARG A 45 16.49 6.49 10.66
CA ARG A 45 15.42 7.42 11.04
C ARG A 45 14.08 6.91 10.56
N CYS A 46 13.07 7.12 11.38
CA CYS A 46 11.69 6.78 11.09
C CYS A 46 10.79 8.01 11.17
N PHE A 47 9.81 8.09 10.27
CA PHE A 47 8.87 9.21 10.19
C PHE A 47 7.45 8.68 10.04
N LEU A 48 6.50 9.40 10.61
CA LEU A 48 5.09 9.25 10.34
C LEU A 48 4.66 10.32 9.35
N LEU A 49 3.96 9.91 8.30
CA LEU A 49 3.41 10.78 7.28
C LEU A 49 1.89 10.75 7.39
N VAL A 50 1.25 11.87 7.68
CA VAL A 50 -0.21 12.00 7.72
C VAL A 50 -0.65 12.86 6.54
N GLY A 51 -1.43 12.29 5.62
CA GLY A 51 -1.92 12.98 4.43
C GLY A 51 -2.91 14.08 4.80
N LYS A 52 -2.70 15.28 4.27
CA LYS A 52 -3.65 16.38 4.44
C LYS A 52 -4.94 16.12 3.70
N ALA A 53 -6.06 16.55 4.25
CA ALA A 53 -7.36 16.39 3.62
C ALA A 53 -7.35 16.98 2.19
N GLY A 54 -7.80 16.19 1.22
CA GLY A 54 -7.85 16.62 -0.18
C GLY A 54 -6.52 16.55 -0.95
N ILE A 55 -5.44 16.04 -0.34
CA ILE A 55 -4.09 15.98 -0.93
C ILE A 55 -4.08 15.46 -2.37
N MET A 56 -4.82 14.41 -2.67
CA MET A 56 -4.87 13.82 -4.01
C MET A 56 -5.53 14.77 -5.02
N ARG A 57 -6.56 15.51 -4.62
CA ARG A 57 -7.21 16.50 -5.50
C ARG A 57 -6.28 17.68 -5.78
N GLU A 58 -5.64 18.20 -4.75
CA GLU A 58 -4.68 19.30 -4.86
C GLU A 58 -3.45 18.89 -5.69
N ALA A 59 -3.08 17.62 -5.63
CA ALA A 59 -2.01 17.06 -6.43
C ALA A 59 -2.39 16.79 -7.89
N GLY A 60 -3.63 17.04 -8.32
CA GLY A 60 -4.06 16.88 -9.71
C GLY A 60 -4.81 15.57 -10.01
N PHE A 61 -5.09 14.75 -8.99
CA PHE A 61 -5.85 13.50 -9.15
C PHE A 61 -7.35 13.68 -8.88
N GLY A 62 -7.89 14.88 -9.11
CA GLY A 62 -9.29 15.22 -8.88
C GLY A 62 -10.29 14.40 -9.70
N GLU A 63 -9.92 14.05 -10.93
CA GLU A 63 -10.74 13.24 -11.86
C GLU A 63 -10.76 11.75 -11.50
N MET A 64 -9.81 11.27 -10.69
CA MET A 64 -9.81 9.89 -10.22
C MET A 64 -11.04 9.63 -9.33
N PRO A 65 -11.77 8.51 -9.52
CA PRO A 65 -12.89 8.14 -8.68
C PRO A 65 -12.52 8.12 -7.19
N ALA A 66 -13.38 8.67 -6.34
CA ALA A 66 -13.12 8.80 -4.91
C ALA A 66 -12.76 7.48 -4.22
N PRO A 67 -13.45 6.33 -4.49
CA PRO A 67 -13.10 5.06 -3.86
C PRO A 67 -11.67 4.58 -4.13
N LEU A 68 -11.11 4.91 -5.30
CA LEU A 68 -9.70 4.60 -5.62
C LEU A 68 -8.75 5.63 -5.02
N ARG A 69 -9.08 6.91 -5.15
CA ARG A 69 -8.26 8.02 -4.72
C ARG A 69 -7.99 8.03 -3.20
N GLU A 70 -8.89 7.43 -2.42
CA GLU A 70 -8.79 7.36 -0.96
C GLU A 70 -8.00 6.14 -0.46
N LEU A 71 -7.62 5.21 -1.34
CA LEU A 71 -6.83 4.04 -0.98
C LEU A 71 -5.37 4.42 -0.68
N ASP A 72 -4.84 3.93 0.43
CA ASP A 72 -3.42 4.14 0.80
C ASP A 72 -2.48 3.68 -0.31
N VAL A 73 -2.74 2.54 -0.93
CA VAL A 73 -1.93 2.02 -2.02
C VAL A 73 -1.89 2.98 -3.22
N VAL A 74 -3.00 3.65 -3.54
CA VAL A 74 -3.07 4.63 -4.64
C VAL A 74 -2.32 5.91 -4.28
N VAL A 75 -2.50 6.40 -3.05
CA VAL A 75 -1.75 7.57 -2.57
C VAL A 75 -0.24 7.28 -2.57
N LEU A 76 0.16 6.09 -2.14
CA LEU A 76 1.57 5.69 -2.15
C LEU A 76 2.11 5.61 -3.59
N SER A 77 1.45 4.88 -4.48
CA SER A 77 1.93 4.69 -5.84
C SER A 77 1.89 5.97 -6.68
N GLU A 78 0.72 6.59 -6.79
CA GLU A 78 0.52 7.71 -7.72
C GLU A 78 1.15 9.02 -7.20
N LEU A 79 0.94 9.33 -5.92
CA LEU A 79 1.39 10.59 -5.36
C LEU A 79 2.83 10.53 -4.84
N ILE A 80 3.14 9.55 -3.98
CA ILE A 80 4.45 9.50 -3.35
C ILE A 80 5.49 8.97 -4.34
N ILE A 81 5.29 7.77 -4.87
CA ILE A 81 6.26 7.12 -5.76
C ILE A 81 6.29 7.83 -7.12
N GLY A 82 5.15 7.99 -7.77
CA GLY A 82 5.07 8.58 -9.10
C GLY A 82 5.41 10.07 -9.11
N LYS A 83 4.63 10.87 -8.37
CA LYS A 83 4.75 12.33 -8.47
C LYS A 83 5.89 12.93 -7.65
N TYR A 84 6.07 12.50 -6.40
CA TYR A 84 7.07 13.11 -5.51
C TYR A 84 8.46 12.51 -5.64
N LEU A 85 8.59 11.20 -5.85
CA LEU A 85 9.87 10.55 -6.12
C LEU A 85 10.23 10.54 -7.61
N GLY A 86 9.25 10.77 -8.49
CA GLY A 86 9.46 10.86 -9.93
C GLY A 86 9.77 9.53 -10.60
N LEU A 87 9.35 8.41 -9.99
CA LEU A 87 9.52 7.08 -10.59
C LEU A 87 8.42 6.83 -11.61
N ASP A 88 8.81 6.23 -12.75
CA ASP A 88 7.88 5.82 -13.80
C ASP A 88 7.08 4.61 -13.35
N LEU A 89 5.76 4.80 -13.14
CA LEU A 89 4.87 3.77 -12.60
C LEU A 89 4.70 2.58 -13.54
N ASP A 90 4.91 2.75 -14.84
CA ASP A 90 4.81 1.66 -15.81
C ASP A 90 6.08 0.79 -15.83
N ARG A 91 7.17 1.27 -15.23
CA ARG A 91 8.48 0.64 -15.31
C ARG A 91 9.11 0.23 -13.98
N TYR A 92 8.64 0.75 -12.85
CA TYR A 92 9.30 0.51 -11.56
C TYR A 92 9.32 -0.98 -11.14
N GLU A 93 8.33 -1.78 -11.57
CA GLU A 93 8.33 -3.22 -11.35
C GLU A 93 9.34 -3.95 -12.25
N ASP A 94 9.41 -3.55 -13.53
CA ASP A 94 10.35 -4.13 -14.48
C ASP A 94 11.81 -3.79 -14.15
N ASP A 95 12.03 -2.58 -13.63
CA ASP A 95 13.36 -2.10 -13.23
C ASP A 95 13.77 -2.59 -11.81
N ASN A 96 12.91 -3.37 -11.12
CA ASN A 96 13.09 -3.83 -9.74
C ASN A 96 13.40 -2.70 -8.74
N LEU A 97 12.70 -1.58 -8.90
CA LEU A 97 12.86 -0.40 -8.05
C LEU A 97 11.97 -0.45 -6.80
N VAL A 98 10.94 -1.29 -6.80
CA VAL A 98 9.99 -1.45 -5.71
C VAL A 98 9.77 -2.93 -5.41
N ASP A 99 10.05 -3.32 -4.18
CA ASP A 99 9.74 -4.63 -3.63
C ASP A 99 8.55 -4.54 -2.66
N TYR A 100 7.72 -5.59 -2.60
CA TYR A 100 6.54 -5.65 -1.74
C TYR A 100 6.70 -6.75 -0.71
N PHE A 101 6.41 -6.42 0.54
CA PHE A 101 6.52 -7.33 1.68
C PHE A 101 5.21 -7.36 2.45
N SER A 102 4.82 -8.53 2.94
CA SER A 102 3.70 -8.69 3.88
C SER A 102 4.14 -8.57 5.34
N ASP A 103 5.43 -8.76 5.60
CA ASP A 103 6.05 -8.64 6.90
C ASP A 103 6.95 -7.40 6.92
N PRO A 104 6.73 -6.46 7.85
CA PRO A 104 7.52 -5.25 7.92
C PRO A 104 8.98 -5.49 8.34
N ASP A 105 9.27 -6.52 9.14
CA ASP A 105 10.64 -6.86 9.53
C ASP A 105 11.45 -7.31 8.31
N ASP A 106 10.86 -8.15 7.45
CA ASP A 106 11.51 -8.58 6.19
C ASP A 106 11.81 -7.39 5.28
N ALA A 107 10.90 -6.41 5.20
CA ALA A 107 11.10 -5.19 4.42
C ALA A 107 12.27 -4.36 4.95
N LEU A 108 12.35 -4.18 6.28
CA LEU A 108 13.42 -3.44 6.92
C LEU A 108 14.77 -4.14 6.74
N ASP A 109 14.84 -5.44 6.93
CA ASP A 109 16.06 -6.23 6.76
C ASP A 109 16.59 -6.14 5.33
N ARG A 110 15.69 -6.23 4.36
CA ARG A 110 16.03 -6.06 2.95
C ARG A 110 16.60 -4.68 2.66
N ALA A 111 15.93 -3.63 3.12
CA ALA A 111 16.36 -2.25 2.89
C ALA A 111 17.69 -1.90 3.55
N VAL A 112 17.94 -2.39 4.77
CA VAL A 112 19.23 -2.21 5.46
C VAL A 112 20.36 -2.89 4.69
N LYS A 113 20.14 -4.11 4.23
CA LYS A 113 21.10 -4.85 3.42
C LYS A 113 21.47 -4.10 2.14
N GLU A 114 20.49 -3.60 1.41
CA GLU A 114 20.71 -2.86 0.16
C GLU A 114 21.36 -1.50 0.38
N SER A 115 20.96 -0.76 1.42
CA SER A 115 21.58 0.52 1.76
C SER A 115 23.04 0.39 2.19
N GLY A 116 23.50 -0.81 2.55
CA GLY A 116 24.91 -1.12 2.80
C GLY A 116 25.73 -1.30 1.52
N GLU A 117 25.11 -1.42 0.35
CA GLU A 117 25.80 -1.55 -0.92
C GLU A 117 26.22 -0.17 -1.47
N PRO A 118 27.45 -0.02 -2.01
CA PRO A 118 27.90 1.26 -2.54
C PRO A 118 27.01 1.80 -3.66
N GLY A 119 26.55 3.04 -3.50
CA GLY A 119 25.72 3.72 -4.51
C GLY A 119 24.25 3.33 -4.51
N ARG A 120 23.80 2.54 -3.54
CA ARG A 120 22.39 2.21 -3.32
C ARG A 120 21.84 2.93 -2.10
N THR A 121 20.61 3.40 -2.22
CA THR A 121 19.81 3.93 -1.12
C THR A 121 18.43 3.31 -1.21
N SER A 122 17.98 2.70 -0.12
CA SER A 122 16.65 2.14 -0.01
C SER A 122 15.85 2.91 1.03
N ILE A 123 14.55 2.98 0.83
CA ILE A 123 13.59 3.51 1.81
C ILE A 123 12.45 2.51 1.96
N VAL A 124 11.89 2.42 3.16
CA VAL A 124 10.74 1.56 3.43
C VAL A 124 9.53 2.42 3.71
N PHE A 125 8.43 2.14 3.00
CA PHE A 125 7.12 2.66 3.34
C PHE A 125 6.31 1.57 4.04
N LEU A 126 5.81 1.89 5.23
CA LEU A 126 4.83 1.09 5.94
C LEU A 126 3.45 1.62 5.61
N MET A 127 2.51 0.73 5.36
CA MET A 127 1.16 1.08 4.95
C MET A 127 0.14 0.29 5.78
N ASN A 128 -1.00 0.90 6.10
CA ASN A 128 -2.09 0.20 6.74
C ASN A 128 -2.69 -0.88 5.82
N ASN A 129 -3.23 -1.92 6.41
CA ASN A 129 -3.96 -2.93 5.67
C ASN A 129 -5.21 -2.32 5.01
N THR A 130 -5.46 -2.72 3.76
CA THR A 130 -6.70 -2.35 3.06
C THR A 130 -7.90 -3.00 3.77
N GLU A 131 -8.89 -2.19 4.12
CA GLU A 131 -10.09 -2.65 4.80
C GLU A 131 -11.10 -3.28 3.82
N VAL A 132 -11.88 -4.24 4.30
CA VAL A 132 -12.94 -4.88 3.51
C VAL A 132 -13.95 -3.86 2.99
N ASP A 133 -14.27 -2.84 3.78
CA ASP A 133 -15.18 -1.76 3.38
C ASP A 133 -14.63 -0.91 2.24
N GLN A 134 -13.33 -0.72 2.16
CA GLN A 134 -12.67 -0.05 1.03
C GLN A 134 -12.79 -0.90 -0.25
N VAL A 135 -12.52 -2.20 -0.16
CA VAL A 135 -12.71 -3.15 -1.28
C VAL A 135 -14.16 -3.13 -1.76
N LYS A 136 -15.11 -3.15 -0.83
CA LYS A 136 -16.53 -3.07 -1.15
C LYS A 136 -16.89 -1.77 -1.85
N LYS A 137 -16.45 -0.61 -1.36
CA LYS A 137 -16.72 0.69 -2.00
C LYS A 137 -16.19 0.75 -3.44
N VAL A 138 -15.01 0.19 -3.70
CA VAL A 138 -14.45 0.11 -5.05
C VAL A 138 -15.30 -0.79 -5.95
N SER A 139 -15.71 -1.96 -5.44
CA SER A 139 -16.54 -2.91 -6.17
C SER A 139 -17.96 -2.37 -6.45
N ASP A 140 -18.59 -1.72 -5.46
CA ASP A 140 -19.93 -1.13 -5.61
C ASP A 140 -19.92 0.03 -6.62
N ALA A 141 -18.78 0.67 -6.84
CA ALA A 141 -18.58 1.67 -7.87
C ALA A 141 -18.20 1.09 -9.25
N GLU A 142 -18.28 -0.24 -9.43
CA GLU A 142 -17.88 -0.95 -10.66
C GLU A 142 -16.41 -0.70 -11.07
N LEU A 143 -15.55 -0.41 -10.10
CA LEU A 143 -14.14 -0.18 -10.29
C LEU A 143 -13.32 -1.44 -9.93
N VAL A 144 -12.08 -1.48 -10.41
CA VAL A 144 -11.13 -2.56 -10.13
C VAL A 144 -10.12 -2.10 -9.09
N MET A 145 -9.83 -2.96 -8.10
CA MET A 145 -8.78 -2.70 -7.13
C MET A 145 -7.40 -2.61 -7.83
N PRO A 146 -6.53 -1.70 -7.39
CA PRO A 146 -5.17 -1.61 -7.90
C PRO A 146 -4.41 -2.92 -7.71
N HIS A 147 -3.40 -3.12 -8.55
CA HIS A 147 -2.50 -4.28 -8.42
C HIS A 147 -1.82 -4.31 -7.06
N LYS A 148 -1.67 -5.51 -6.46
CA LYS A 148 -1.06 -5.74 -5.13
C LYS A 148 -1.66 -4.91 -3.96
N SER A 149 -2.91 -4.46 -4.09
CA SER A 149 -3.59 -3.65 -3.07
C SER A 149 -4.29 -4.48 -1.99
N THR A 150 -4.40 -5.79 -2.16
CA THR A 150 -5.08 -6.68 -1.22
C THR A 150 -4.25 -7.93 -0.95
N TYR A 151 -4.20 -8.32 0.33
CA TYR A 151 -3.62 -9.58 0.75
C TYR A 151 -4.63 -10.34 1.61
N PHE A 152 -5.17 -11.43 1.07
CA PHE A 152 -6.09 -12.30 1.80
C PHE A 152 -5.34 -13.48 2.40
N TYR A 153 -5.50 -13.68 3.71
CA TYR A 153 -4.93 -14.81 4.42
C TYR A 153 -6.01 -15.47 5.30
N PRO A 154 -6.12 -16.81 5.29
CA PRO A 154 -5.40 -17.75 4.42
C PRO A 154 -5.88 -17.67 2.97
N LYS A 155 -4.97 -17.85 2.01
CA LYS A 155 -5.35 -17.95 0.61
C LYS A 155 -6.18 -19.20 0.37
N ILE A 156 -7.28 -19.07 -0.39
CA ILE A 156 -8.07 -20.19 -0.83
C ILE A 156 -7.19 -21.08 -1.72
N LEU A 157 -7.16 -22.38 -1.41
CA LEU A 157 -6.40 -23.34 -2.21
C LEU A 157 -7.03 -23.43 -3.62
N THR A 158 -6.22 -23.21 -4.64
CA THR A 158 -6.65 -23.37 -6.02
C THR A 158 -6.87 -24.84 -6.33
N GLY A 159 -7.98 -25.17 -7.01
CA GLY A 159 -8.28 -26.54 -7.45
C GLY A 159 -9.06 -27.39 -6.46
N LEU A 160 -9.49 -26.87 -5.30
CA LEU A 160 -10.40 -27.56 -4.41
C LEU A 160 -11.81 -27.72 -4.98
N VAL A 161 -12.24 -26.76 -5.80
CA VAL A 161 -13.48 -26.82 -6.56
C VAL A 161 -13.15 -26.45 -7.99
N MET A 162 -13.47 -27.34 -8.92
CA MET A 162 -13.35 -27.13 -10.36
C MET A 162 -14.70 -27.30 -11.01
N ASN A 163 -15.13 -26.30 -11.78
CA ASN A 163 -16.30 -26.43 -12.64
C ASN A 163 -15.80 -26.68 -14.08
N PRO A 164 -15.87 -27.92 -14.62
CA PRO A 164 -15.50 -28.17 -15.98
C PRO A 164 -16.48 -27.41 -16.89
N MET A 165 -15.96 -26.63 -17.82
CA MET A 165 -16.78 -25.96 -18.81
C MET A 165 -17.19 -26.95 -19.87
N VAL A 166 -18.46 -27.33 -19.88
CA VAL A 166 -19.06 -28.19 -20.91
C VAL A 166 -19.76 -27.30 -21.92
N GLU A 167 -19.48 -27.52 -23.22
CA GLU A 167 -20.06 -26.73 -24.29
C GLU A 167 -21.59 -26.89 -24.30
N GLY A 168 -22.33 -25.78 -24.20
CA GLY A 168 -23.81 -25.77 -24.18
C GLY A 168 -24.43 -25.89 -22.78
N GLU A 169 -23.66 -26.11 -21.73
CA GLU A 169 -24.17 -26.10 -20.35
C GLU A 169 -24.50 -24.67 -19.89
N LYS A 170 -25.72 -24.48 -19.41
CA LYS A 170 -26.15 -23.20 -18.81
C LYS A 170 -26.26 -23.35 -17.30
N VAL A 171 -25.48 -22.56 -16.58
CA VAL A 171 -25.60 -22.49 -15.13
C VAL A 171 -26.88 -21.75 -14.74
N ASP A 172 -27.81 -22.44 -14.07
CA ASP A 172 -29.00 -21.79 -13.51
C ASP A 172 -28.64 -21.10 -12.19
N LEU A 173 -28.38 -19.78 -12.28
CA LEU A 173 -28.01 -18.96 -11.11
C LEU A 173 -29.11 -18.86 -10.03
N ARG A 174 -30.33 -19.36 -10.30
CA ARG A 174 -31.43 -19.35 -9.30
C ARG A 174 -31.25 -20.44 -8.24
N THR A 175 -30.47 -21.47 -8.51
CA THR A 175 -30.18 -22.56 -7.55
C THR A 175 -29.07 -22.22 -6.55
N LEU A 176 -28.36 -21.09 -6.73
CA LEU A 176 -27.28 -20.64 -5.84
C LEU A 176 -27.77 -19.69 -4.72
N ARG A 177 -29.08 -19.46 -4.61
CA ARG A 177 -29.69 -18.67 -3.53
C ARG A 177 -30.38 -19.58 -2.50
N THR A 178 -29.56 -20.30 -1.71
CA THR A 178 -30.01 -20.95 -0.46
C THR A 178 -29.10 -20.52 0.68
#